data_9273f9691df5f1dd928d13c19b17522b
#
_entry.id   9273f9691df5f1dd928d13c19b17522b
#
_cell.length_a   1.000
_cell.length_b   1.000
_cell.length_c   1.000
_cell.angle_alpha   90.00
_cell.angle_beta   90.00
_cell.angle_gamma   90.00
#
_symmetry.space_group_name_H-M   'P 1'
#
loop_
_entity.id
_entity.type
_entity.pdbx_description
1 polymer ?
#
loop_
_entity_poly.entity_id
_entity_poly.type
_entity_poly.pdbx_seq_one_letter_code
_entity_poly.pdbx_strand_id
1 'polypeptide(L)'
;MDIEARLEYIIFENKANHYVVAGFSELKTYHNFTAAGRIEDPIEDQEYVLQGEYVKHPKYGEQFRVDMAKKKLPDNSDAIIHFLCGENFPTIGKKTAESIYETLGENCLEKIHNNPELLHEVPNLTAKKMLIIQKGIQEFTGFNETYAKLLKYGLSPRQIQMLLDTYDNVLDVIEEDCFKPYYEVYGFGYKTACKMASAIGLSNEDPRRLDAYIYELARQLSMATGNTYITFATIFQNVRGVNESLIQESIDRLVSLQYLYVENTRIYPFTLHEDEV
;
A
#
# COMPACT_ATOMS: atom_id res chain seq x y z
N MET A 1 10.48 -13.22 2.56
CA MET A 1 11.19 -13.65 3.78
C MET A 1 11.52 -12.43 4.62
N ASP A 2 11.74 -12.60 5.93
CA ASP A 2 12.09 -11.52 6.84
C ASP A 2 13.54 -11.67 7.28
N ILE A 3 14.31 -10.58 7.21
CA ILE A 3 15.71 -10.53 7.60
C ILE A 3 15.89 -9.38 8.60
N GLU A 4 16.47 -9.68 9.77
CA GLU A 4 16.93 -8.66 10.71
C GLU A 4 18.36 -8.28 10.34
N ALA A 5 18.58 -7.01 10.00
CA ALA A 5 19.87 -6.54 9.53
C ALA A 5 20.14 -5.11 9.97
N ARG A 6 21.44 -4.77 10.10
CA ARG A 6 21.90 -3.40 10.36
C ARG A 6 22.26 -2.74 9.04
N LEU A 7 21.80 -1.50 8.85
CA LEU A 7 22.21 -0.68 7.74
C LEU A 7 23.64 -0.16 7.97
N GLU A 8 24.59 -0.58 7.15
CA GLU A 8 26.00 -0.21 7.30
C GLU A 8 26.34 1.08 6.56
N TYR A 9 25.84 1.23 5.32
CA TYR A 9 26.07 2.41 4.49
C TYR A 9 25.06 2.54 3.36
N ILE A 10 24.78 3.78 2.96
CA ILE A 10 23.87 4.09 1.85
C ILE A 10 24.67 4.25 0.57
N ILE A 11 24.31 3.49 -0.48
CA ILE A 11 24.91 3.56 -1.82
C ILE A 11 24.19 4.61 -2.66
N PHE A 12 22.85 4.63 -2.59
CA PHE A 12 21.99 5.52 -3.33
C PHE A 12 20.67 5.76 -2.57
N GLU A 13 20.21 6.99 -2.58
CA GLU A 13 18.92 7.39 -2.02
C GLU A 13 18.19 8.33 -2.97
N ASN A 14 16.91 8.07 -3.21
CA ASN A 14 15.98 8.98 -3.87
C ASN A 14 14.92 9.42 -2.86
N LYS A 15 15.07 10.64 -2.35
CA LYS A 15 14.17 11.22 -1.33
C LYS A 15 12.72 11.41 -1.80
N ALA A 16 12.49 11.57 -3.11
CA ALA A 16 11.15 11.80 -3.64
C ALA A 16 10.24 10.58 -3.53
N ASN A 17 10.81 9.37 -3.59
CA ASN A 17 10.04 8.11 -3.53
C ASN A 17 10.58 7.14 -2.47
N HIS A 18 11.51 7.58 -1.61
CA HIS A 18 12.17 6.80 -0.55
C HIS A 18 12.86 5.52 -1.06
N TYR A 19 13.24 5.50 -2.35
CA TYR A 19 13.97 4.35 -2.89
C TYR A 19 15.44 4.42 -2.49
N VAL A 20 15.91 3.34 -1.86
CA VAL A 20 17.24 3.23 -1.30
C VAL A 20 17.94 2.00 -1.86
N VAL A 21 19.23 2.13 -2.13
CA VAL A 21 20.17 1.01 -2.31
C VAL A 21 21.24 1.15 -1.24
N ALA A 22 21.38 0.14 -0.38
CA ALA A 22 22.27 0.21 0.77
C ALA A 22 22.90 -1.15 1.08
N GLY A 23 24.07 -1.10 1.74
CA GLY A 23 24.73 -2.26 2.31
C GLY A 23 24.19 -2.56 3.69
N PHE A 24 23.84 -3.82 3.93
CA PHE A 24 23.33 -4.35 5.19
C PHE A 24 24.19 -5.50 5.69
N SER A 25 24.24 -5.65 7.01
CA SER A 25 24.80 -6.81 7.71
C SER A 25 23.69 -7.54 8.46
N GLU A 26 23.44 -8.80 8.13
CA GLU A 26 22.45 -9.63 8.82
C GLU A 26 22.85 -9.85 10.30
N LEU A 27 21.94 -9.62 11.24
CA LEU A 27 22.25 -9.67 12.67
C LEU A 27 22.59 -11.08 13.17
N LYS A 28 22.01 -12.12 12.56
CA LYS A 28 22.22 -13.53 13.00
C LYS A 28 23.49 -14.15 12.42
N THR A 29 23.78 -13.89 11.16
CA THR A 29 24.85 -14.57 10.42
C THR A 29 26.06 -13.69 10.15
N TYR A 30 25.93 -12.36 10.36
CA TYR A 30 26.90 -11.33 9.98
C TYR A 30 27.22 -11.33 8.48
N HIS A 31 26.33 -11.90 7.68
CA HIS A 31 26.48 -11.88 6.21
C HIS A 31 26.15 -10.49 5.68
N ASN A 32 27.05 -9.95 4.87
CA ASN A 32 26.85 -8.67 4.21
C ASN A 32 26.14 -8.86 2.88
N PHE A 33 25.12 -8.05 2.63
CA PHE A 33 24.37 -8.07 1.39
C PHE A 33 23.93 -6.65 0.97
N THR A 34 23.64 -6.48 -0.30
CA THR A 34 23.03 -5.25 -0.80
C THR A 34 21.52 -5.39 -0.82
N ALA A 35 20.83 -4.44 -0.24
CA ALA A 35 19.36 -4.34 -0.31
C ALA A 35 18.95 -3.14 -1.16
N ALA A 36 17.86 -3.31 -1.92
CA ALA A 36 17.31 -2.28 -2.78
C ALA A 36 15.78 -2.26 -2.68
N GLY A 37 15.19 -1.11 -2.36
CA GLY A 37 13.75 -0.92 -2.25
C GLY A 37 13.37 0.34 -1.49
N ARG A 38 12.12 0.42 -1.04
CA ARG A 38 11.64 1.57 -0.26
C ARG A 38 12.05 1.43 1.20
N ILE A 39 12.79 2.42 1.70
CA ILE A 39 13.16 2.57 3.11
C ILE A 39 12.96 4.04 3.48
N GLU A 40 12.04 4.31 4.39
CA GLU A 40 11.74 5.67 4.84
C GLU A 40 12.80 6.14 5.83
N ASP A 41 13.38 7.32 5.56
CA ASP A 41 14.40 7.97 6.37
C ASP A 41 15.48 6.99 6.87
N PRO A 42 16.29 6.43 5.94
CA PRO A 42 17.30 5.44 6.28
C PRO A 42 18.37 6.07 7.18
N ILE A 43 18.75 5.35 8.23
CA ILE A 43 19.76 5.76 9.21
C ILE A 43 20.84 4.70 9.26
N GLU A 44 22.10 5.09 9.03
CA GLU A 44 23.27 4.22 9.18
C GLU A 44 23.41 3.77 10.65
N ASP A 45 23.93 2.57 10.86
CA ASP A 45 24.01 1.88 12.16
C ASP A 45 22.67 1.50 12.81
N GLN A 46 21.54 1.84 12.21
CA GLN A 46 20.22 1.42 12.68
C GLN A 46 19.89 -0.02 12.26
N GLU A 47 19.29 -0.76 13.17
CA GLU A 47 18.76 -2.11 12.89
C GLU A 47 17.37 -2.04 12.26
N TYR A 48 17.15 -2.90 11.27
CA TYR A 48 15.91 -3.00 10.50
C TYR A 48 15.41 -4.43 10.44
N VAL A 49 14.11 -4.59 10.34
CA VAL A 49 13.47 -5.81 9.83
C VAL A 49 13.10 -5.55 8.38
N LEU A 50 13.77 -6.25 7.47
CA LEU A 50 13.56 -6.17 6.03
C LEU A 50 12.69 -7.33 5.58
N GLN A 51 11.60 -7.05 4.89
CA GLN A 51 10.74 -8.04 4.26
C GLN A 51 10.91 -7.98 2.75
N GLY A 52 11.14 -9.14 2.11
CA GLY A 52 11.40 -9.19 0.68
C GLY A 52 11.96 -10.53 0.22
N GLU A 53 12.70 -10.52 -0.88
CA GLU A 53 13.32 -11.71 -1.47
C GLU A 53 14.64 -11.38 -2.16
N TYR A 54 15.54 -12.38 -2.24
CA TYR A 54 16.74 -12.26 -3.07
C TYR A 54 16.40 -12.34 -4.55
N VAL A 55 16.91 -11.38 -5.31
CA VAL A 55 16.75 -11.29 -6.76
C VAL A 55 18.09 -11.12 -7.45
N LYS A 56 18.23 -11.66 -8.65
CA LYS A 56 19.44 -11.50 -9.45
C LYS A 56 19.28 -10.31 -10.40
N HIS A 57 19.95 -9.20 -10.08
CA HIS A 57 19.95 -8.03 -10.94
C HIS A 57 20.92 -8.21 -12.09
N PRO A 58 20.55 -7.94 -13.37
CA PRO A 58 21.41 -8.19 -14.55
C PRO A 58 22.78 -7.51 -14.50
N LYS A 59 22.87 -6.33 -13.89
CA LYS A 59 24.08 -5.49 -13.82
C LYS A 59 24.82 -5.58 -12.49
N TYR A 60 24.09 -5.76 -11.37
CA TYR A 60 24.64 -5.60 -10.02
C TYR A 60 24.72 -6.91 -9.23
N GLY A 61 24.38 -8.04 -9.86
CA GLY A 61 24.45 -9.34 -9.19
C GLY A 61 23.25 -9.63 -8.26
N GLU A 62 23.50 -10.40 -7.22
CA GLU A 62 22.48 -10.74 -6.24
C GLU A 62 22.20 -9.57 -5.29
N GLN A 63 20.93 -9.24 -5.11
CA GLN A 63 20.48 -8.17 -4.22
C GLN A 63 19.21 -8.63 -3.48
N PHE A 64 19.04 -8.14 -2.26
CA PHE A 64 17.77 -8.31 -1.54
C PHE A 64 16.78 -7.20 -1.97
N ARG A 65 15.72 -7.59 -2.68
CA ARG A 65 14.66 -6.67 -3.03
C ARG A 65 13.78 -6.45 -1.80
N VAL A 66 13.78 -5.22 -1.29
CA VAL A 66 12.98 -4.82 -0.13
C VAL A 66 11.57 -4.47 -0.60
N ASP A 67 10.59 -5.23 -0.15
CA ASP A 67 9.17 -4.90 -0.31
C ASP A 67 8.71 -4.01 0.85
N MET A 68 9.22 -4.25 2.07
CA MET A 68 8.96 -3.44 3.25
C MET A 68 10.19 -3.43 4.17
N ALA A 69 10.46 -2.26 4.78
CA ALA A 69 11.47 -2.09 5.82
C ALA A 69 10.85 -1.39 7.02
N LYS A 70 11.13 -1.88 8.23
CA LYS A 70 10.80 -1.20 9.48
C LYS A 70 12.02 -1.11 10.38
N LYS A 71 12.24 0.03 11.04
CA LYS A 71 13.28 0.16 12.05
C LYS A 71 12.96 -0.77 13.21
N LYS A 72 13.97 -1.53 13.66
CA LYS A 72 13.81 -2.41 14.81
C LYS A 72 13.69 -1.57 16.08
N LEU A 73 12.70 -1.89 16.90
CA LEU A 73 12.48 -1.23 18.17
C LEU A 73 13.46 -1.76 19.22
N PRO A 74 13.86 -0.93 20.21
CA PRO A 74 14.63 -1.39 21.35
C PRO A 74 13.90 -2.48 22.12
N ASP A 75 14.65 -3.44 22.65
CA ASP A 75 14.12 -4.62 23.35
C ASP A 75 14.53 -4.72 24.82
N ASN A 76 15.62 -4.06 25.23
CA ASN A 76 16.10 -4.04 26.62
C ASN A 76 15.59 -2.82 27.41
N SER A 77 15.52 -2.98 28.75
CA SER A 77 14.96 -1.98 29.67
C SER A 77 15.51 -0.58 29.49
N ASP A 78 16.84 -0.43 29.53
CA ASP A 78 17.46 0.89 29.49
C ASP A 78 17.25 1.60 28.15
N ALA A 79 17.36 0.84 27.06
CA ALA A 79 17.13 1.36 25.71
C ALA A 79 15.67 1.74 25.49
N ILE A 80 14.71 0.96 25.99
CA ILE A 80 13.27 1.23 25.92
C ILE A 80 12.93 2.53 26.67
N ILE A 81 13.43 2.68 27.91
CA ILE A 81 13.19 3.87 28.73
C ILE A 81 13.80 5.09 28.06
N HIS A 82 15.04 4.97 27.57
CA HIS A 82 15.70 6.05 26.84
C HIS A 82 14.93 6.46 25.57
N PHE A 83 14.50 5.48 24.80
CA PHE A 83 13.72 5.68 23.57
C PHE A 83 12.40 6.42 23.83
N LEU A 84 11.62 6.00 24.84
CA LEU A 84 10.35 6.62 25.21
C LEU A 84 10.51 8.02 25.81
N CYS A 85 11.71 8.38 26.31
CA CYS A 85 12.03 9.72 26.78
C CYS A 85 12.56 10.64 25.66
N GLY A 86 12.68 10.13 24.44
CA GLY A 86 13.20 10.88 23.29
C GLY A 86 12.21 11.90 22.71
N GLU A 87 12.68 12.64 21.72
CA GLU A 87 11.94 13.76 21.08
C GLU A 87 10.61 13.31 20.43
N ASN A 88 10.53 12.08 19.95
CA ASN A 88 9.33 11.54 19.32
C ASN A 88 8.17 11.29 20.32
N PHE A 89 8.44 11.40 21.63
CA PHE A 89 7.46 11.13 22.69
C PHE A 89 7.29 12.32 23.64
N PRO A 90 6.85 13.47 23.15
CA PRO A 90 6.69 14.65 24.00
C PRO A 90 5.75 14.35 25.18
N THR A 91 6.11 14.81 26.37
CA THR A 91 5.38 14.59 27.63
C THR A 91 5.49 13.18 28.25
N ILE A 92 6.20 12.26 27.62
CA ILE A 92 6.55 10.96 28.22
C ILE A 92 7.86 11.12 28.99
N GLY A 93 7.76 11.11 30.30
CA GLY A 93 8.95 11.18 31.17
C GLY A 93 9.34 9.78 31.70
N LYS A 94 10.51 9.74 32.34
CA LYS A 94 11.13 8.51 32.85
C LYS A 94 10.17 7.63 33.67
N LYS A 95 9.39 8.19 34.58
CA LYS A 95 8.41 7.44 35.40
C LYS A 95 7.32 6.79 34.56
N THR A 96 6.87 7.43 33.48
CA THR A 96 5.87 6.86 32.57
C THR A 96 6.50 5.73 31.75
N ALA A 97 7.71 5.91 31.24
CA ALA A 97 8.46 4.90 30.51
C ALA A 97 8.76 3.65 31.36
N GLU A 98 9.21 3.86 32.62
CA GLU A 98 9.40 2.79 33.58
C GLU A 98 8.10 2.00 33.85
N SER A 99 6.98 2.71 34.09
CA SER A 99 5.68 2.07 34.30
C SER A 99 5.20 1.24 33.10
N ILE A 100 5.48 1.68 31.87
CA ILE A 100 5.19 0.91 30.65
C ILE A 100 6.01 -0.37 30.62
N TYR A 101 7.32 -0.27 30.88
CA TYR A 101 8.19 -1.44 30.90
C TYR A 101 7.84 -2.41 32.02
N GLU A 102 7.58 -1.92 33.23
CA GLU A 102 7.19 -2.74 34.39
C GLU A 102 5.86 -3.49 34.15
N THR A 103 4.92 -2.86 33.44
CA THR A 103 3.61 -3.48 33.17
C THR A 103 3.66 -4.48 32.01
N LEU A 104 4.32 -4.13 30.89
CA LEU A 104 4.29 -4.91 29.66
C LEU A 104 5.53 -5.78 29.44
N GLY A 105 6.62 -5.53 30.20
CA GLY A 105 7.85 -6.34 30.19
C GLY A 105 8.72 -6.14 28.95
N GLU A 106 9.58 -7.11 28.72
CA GLU A 106 10.46 -7.16 27.55
C GLU A 106 9.66 -7.08 26.23
N ASN A 107 10.24 -6.47 25.21
CA ASN A 107 9.61 -6.22 23.90
C ASN A 107 8.29 -5.43 24.00
N CYS A 108 8.08 -4.62 25.06
CA CYS A 108 6.84 -3.88 25.25
C CYS A 108 6.54 -2.93 24.07
N LEU A 109 7.55 -2.34 23.44
CA LEU A 109 7.36 -1.47 22.28
C LEU A 109 6.82 -2.23 21.06
N GLU A 110 7.31 -3.43 20.81
CA GLU A 110 6.80 -4.29 19.73
C GLU A 110 5.39 -4.81 20.05
N LYS A 111 5.13 -5.15 21.31
CA LYS A 111 3.77 -5.53 21.76
C LYS A 111 2.78 -4.38 21.54
N ILE A 112 3.15 -3.14 21.92
CA ILE A 112 2.32 -1.95 21.73
C ILE A 112 2.13 -1.66 20.23
N HIS A 113 3.19 -1.80 19.42
CA HIS A 113 3.11 -1.63 17.97
C HIS A 113 2.09 -2.57 17.34
N ASN A 114 2.10 -3.85 17.75
CA ASN A 114 1.20 -4.87 17.21
C ASN A 114 -0.22 -4.81 17.82
N ASN A 115 -0.35 -4.38 19.07
CA ASN A 115 -1.61 -4.24 19.79
C ASN A 115 -1.60 -3.01 20.72
N PRO A 116 -1.98 -1.82 20.20
CA PRO A 116 -2.00 -0.57 20.96
C PRO A 116 -2.90 -0.58 22.20
N GLU A 117 -3.91 -1.44 22.26
CA GLU A 117 -4.85 -1.55 23.39
C GLU A 117 -4.14 -1.97 24.69
N LEU A 118 -2.97 -2.60 24.62
CA LEU A 118 -2.17 -2.96 25.80
C LEU A 118 -1.77 -1.74 26.65
N LEU A 119 -1.75 -0.53 26.06
CA LEU A 119 -1.50 0.70 26.80
C LEU A 119 -2.57 0.99 27.86
N HIS A 120 -3.78 0.44 27.74
CA HIS A 120 -4.82 0.57 28.76
C HIS A 120 -4.51 -0.20 30.05
N GLU A 121 -3.60 -1.17 30.00
CA GLU A 121 -3.14 -1.93 31.16
C GLU A 121 -2.14 -1.14 32.02
N VAL A 122 -1.52 -0.08 31.46
CA VAL A 122 -0.50 0.71 32.15
C VAL A 122 -1.14 1.69 33.12
N PRO A 123 -0.82 1.63 34.43
CA PRO A 123 -1.42 2.47 35.44
C PRO A 123 -1.19 3.97 35.18
N ASN A 124 -2.23 4.78 35.37
CA ASN A 124 -2.19 6.24 35.28
C ASN A 124 -1.74 6.79 33.90
N LEU A 125 -1.84 6.01 32.83
CA LEU A 125 -1.57 6.46 31.47
C LEU A 125 -2.83 7.10 30.89
N THR A 126 -2.73 8.39 30.55
CA THR A 126 -3.87 9.15 29.96
C THR A 126 -4.02 8.82 28.48
N ALA A 127 -5.26 8.92 27.94
CA ALA A 127 -5.53 8.73 26.51
C ALA A 127 -4.63 9.60 25.60
N LYS A 128 -4.33 10.83 26.00
CA LYS A 128 -3.41 11.71 25.27
C LYS A 128 -2.00 11.12 25.19
N LYS A 129 -1.48 10.57 26.29
CA LYS A 129 -0.16 9.93 26.31
C LYS A 129 -0.14 8.62 25.51
N MET A 130 -1.23 7.85 25.54
CA MET A 130 -1.36 6.64 24.71
C MET A 130 -1.24 6.97 23.23
N LEU A 131 -1.96 7.99 22.75
CA LEU A 131 -1.86 8.44 21.35
C LEU A 131 -0.46 8.91 20.97
N ILE A 132 0.24 9.62 21.87
CA ILE A 132 1.62 10.07 21.64
C ILE A 132 2.55 8.86 21.49
N ILE A 133 2.40 7.83 22.34
CA ILE A 133 3.23 6.62 22.30
C ILE A 133 2.96 5.84 21.01
N GLN A 134 1.70 5.61 20.66
CA GLN A 134 1.31 4.92 19.43
C GLN A 134 1.90 5.61 18.20
N LYS A 135 1.67 6.92 18.10
CA LYS A 135 2.15 7.73 16.97
C LYS A 135 3.69 7.74 16.89
N GLY A 136 4.38 7.95 18.01
CA GLY A 136 5.83 7.98 18.04
C GLY A 136 6.48 6.64 17.67
N ILE A 137 5.90 5.51 18.08
CA ILE A 137 6.35 4.16 17.69
C ILE A 137 6.12 3.96 16.19
N GLN A 138 4.95 4.34 15.67
CA GLN A 138 4.61 4.20 14.27
C GLN A 138 5.52 5.05 13.37
N GLU A 139 5.74 6.31 13.73
CA GLU A 139 6.66 7.21 13.03
C GLU A 139 8.09 6.69 13.05
N PHE A 140 8.56 6.19 14.20
CA PHE A 140 9.91 5.64 14.32
C PHE A 140 10.12 4.41 13.45
N THR A 141 9.18 3.46 13.46
CA THR A 141 9.32 2.22 12.69
C THR A 141 9.22 2.45 11.19
N GLY A 142 8.67 3.59 10.74
CA GLY A 142 8.35 3.83 9.35
C GLY A 142 7.30 2.83 8.82
N PHE A 143 6.57 2.17 9.72
CA PHE A 143 5.56 1.18 9.36
C PHE A 143 4.27 1.88 8.95
N ASN A 144 4.01 1.87 7.67
CA ASN A 144 2.76 2.36 7.11
C ASN A 144 1.79 1.19 6.93
N GLU A 145 0.79 1.07 7.82
CA GLU A 145 -0.22 0.01 7.77
C GLU A 145 -0.98 -0.01 6.44
N THR A 146 -1.26 1.16 5.89
CA THR A 146 -1.89 1.30 4.58
C THR A 146 -1.01 0.67 3.50
N TYR A 147 0.28 0.98 3.49
CA TYR A 147 1.23 0.40 2.54
C TYR A 147 1.30 -1.13 2.65
N ALA A 148 1.40 -1.65 3.88
CA ALA A 148 1.44 -3.09 4.15
C ALA A 148 0.14 -3.80 3.70
N LYS A 149 -1.02 -3.17 3.92
CA LYS A 149 -2.33 -3.70 3.48
C LYS A 149 -2.43 -3.74 1.95
N LEU A 150 -1.95 -2.69 1.28
CA LEU A 150 -1.92 -2.62 -0.19
C LEU A 150 -0.97 -3.66 -0.81
N LEU A 151 0.17 -3.95 -0.18
CA LEU A 151 1.05 -5.07 -0.57
C LEU A 151 0.31 -6.42 -0.49
N LYS A 152 -0.45 -6.66 0.59
CA LYS A 152 -1.28 -7.88 0.73
C LYS A 152 -2.36 -7.99 -0.34
N TYR A 153 -2.84 -6.87 -0.88
CA TYR A 153 -3.75 -6.85 -2.03
C TYR A 153 -3.05 -7.16 -3.37
N GLY A 154 -1.75 -7.49 -3.33
CA GLY A 154 -0.97 -7.90 -4.49
C GLY A 154 -0.50 -6.75 -5.38
N LEU A 155 -0.48 -5.52 -4.84
CA LEU A 155 0.02 -4.35 -5.53
C LEU A 155 1.55 -4.27 -5.42
N SER A 156 2.21 -3.87 -6.49
CA SER A 156 3.63 -3.56 -6.48
C SER A 156 3.91 -2.21 -5.80
N PRO A 157 5.14 -1.97 -5.30
CA PRO A 157 5.52 -0.69 -4.71
C PRO A 157 5.19 0.52 -5.58
N ARG A 158 5.39 0.40 -6.90
CA ARG A 158 5.06 1.47 -7.86
C ARG A 158 3.55 1.74 -7.92
N GLN A 159 2.73 0.70 -7.92
CA GLN A 159 1.27 0.84 -7.95
C GLN A 159 0.75 1.44 -6.65
N ILE A 160 1.32 1.03 -5.51
CA ILE A 160 0.99 1.60 -4.20
C ILE A 160 1.32 3.09 -4.18
N GLN A 161 2.51 3.48 -4.66
CA GLN A 161 2.88 4.90 -4.71
C GLN A 161 1.91 5.72 -5.57
N MET A 162 1.52 5.20 -6.75
CA MET A 162 0.53 5.86 -7.61
C MET A 162 -0.80 6.11 -6.88
N LEU A 163 -1.27 5.15 -6.07
CA LEU A 163 -2.49 5.29 -5.29
C LEU A 163 -2.35 6.31 -4.16
N LEU A 164 -1.22 6.27 -3.44
CA LEU A 164 -0.93 7.20 -2.34
C LEU A 164 -0.74 8.65 -2.85
N ASP A 165 -0.23 8.83 -4.06
CA ASP A 165 -0.08 10.14 -4.69
C ASP A 165 -1.43 10.70 -5.19
N THR A 166 -2.42 9.83 -5.43
CA THR A 166 -3.73 10.22 -5.99
C THR A 166 -4.79 10.41 -4.92
N TYR A 167 -4.78 9.58 -3.86
CA TYR A 167 -5.84 9.56 -2.85
C TYR A 167 -5.30 9.80 -1.45
N ASP A 168 -5.91 10.71 -0.71
CA ASP A 168 -5.58 10.95 0.71
C ASP A 168 -5.92 9.74 1.59
N ASN A 169 -7.05 9.06 1.31
CA ASN A 169 -7.55 7.90 2.05
C ASN A 169 -7.74 6.70 1.10
N VAL A 170 -6.64 6.13 0.62
CA VAL A 170 -6.65 5.07 -0.39
C VAL A 170 -7.43 3.82 0.04
N LEU A 171 -7.41 3.46 1.32
CA LEU A 171 -8.12 2.26 1.80
C LEU A 171 -9.63 2.45 1.73
N ASP A 172 -10.14 3.63 2.10
CA ASP A 172 -11.58 3.95 2.03
C ASP A 172 -12.06 3.89 0.58
N VAL A 173 -11.26 4.41 -0.37
CA VAL A 173 -11.55 4.34 -1.80
C VAL A 173 -11.64 2.89 -2.30
N ILE A 174 -10.70 2.03 -1.89
CA ILE A 174 -10.69 0.61 -2.30
C ILE A 174 -11.84 -0.16 -1.63
N GLU A 175 -12.21 0.15 -0.39
CA GLU A 175 -13.34 -0.46 0.32
C GLU A 175 -14.68 -0.07 -0.30
N GLU A 176 -14.83 1.17 -0.75
CA GLU A 176 -16.01 1.64 -1.49
C GLU A 176 -16.10 0.95 -2.86
N ASP A 177 -15.07 1.11 -3.69
CA ASP A 177 -14.95 0.44 -4.98
C ASP A 177 -13.49 0.15 -5.34
N CYS A 178 -13.11 -1.12 -5.28
CA CYS A 178 -11.76 -1.56 -5.62
C CYS A 178 -11.40 -1.40 -7.10
N PHE A 179 -12.37 -1.12 -7.99
CA PHE A 179 -12.11 -0.82 -9.40
C PHE A 179 -11.96 0.68 -9.66
N LYS A 180 -12.32 1.55 -8.73
CA LYS A 180 -12.19 3.01 -8.87
C LYS A 180 -10.79 3.45 -9.32
N PRO A 181 -9.67 2.90 -8.75
CA PRO A 181 -8.33 3.23 -9.23
C PRO A 181 -8.09 2.90 -10.71
N TYR A 182 -8.75 1.88 -11.25
CA TYR A 182 -8.63 1.53 -12.66
C TYR A 182 -9.26 2.60 -13.58
N TYR A 183 -10.33 3.22 -13.14
CA TYR A 183 -11.01 4.27 -13.90
C TYR A 183 -10.28 5.62 -13.82
N GLU A 184 -9.71 5.95 -12.68
CA GLU A 184 -9.25 7.30 -12.34
C GLU A 184 -7.73 7.48 -12.36
N VAL A 185 -6.94 6.40 -12.13
CA VAL A 185 -5.49 6.51 -11.97
C VAL A 185 -4.77 6.11 -13.26
N TYR A 186 -4.14 7.07 -13.91
CA TYR A 186 -3.39 6.79 -15.14
C TYR A 186 -2.30 5.73 -14.90
N GLY A 187 -2.31 4.67 -15.72
CA GLY A 187 -1.36 3.56 -15.62
C GLY A 187 -1.74 2.47 -14.62
N PHE A 188 -2.87 2.60 -13.89
CA PHE A 188 -3.42 1.53 -13.06
C PHE A 188 -4.31 0.62 -13.93
N GLY A 189 -3.76 -0.53 -14.36
CA GLY A 189 -4.40 -1.35 -15.39
C GLY A 189 -5.50 -2.26 -14.87
N TYR A 190 -6.44 -2.64 -15.77
CA TYR A 190 -7.55 -3.56 -15.51
C TYR A 190 -7.13 -4.88 -14.83
N LYS A 191 -6.04 -5.51 -15.32
CA LYS A 191 -5.52 -6.76 -14.73
C LYS A 191 -5.08 -6.59 -13.28
N THR A 192 -4.53 -5.43 -12.93
CA THR A 192 -4.15 -5.11 -11.56
C THR A 192 -5.38 -4.96 -10.67
N ALA A 193 -6.40 -4.23 -11.12
CA ALA A 193 -7.66 -4.08 -10.40
C ALA A 193 -8.35 -5.45 -10.17
N CYS A 194 -8.36 -6.33 -11.17
CA CYS A 194 -8.91 -7.69 -11.03
C CYS A 194 -8.15 -8.53 -10.00
N LYS A 195 -6.81 -8.44 -9.95
CA LYS A 195 -5.99 -9.13 -8.92
C LYS A 195 -6.30 -8.59 -7.53
N MET A 196 -6.34 -7.29 -7.38
CA MET A 196 -6.69 -6.62 -6.13
C MET A 196 -8.10 -7.02 -5.66
N ALA A 197 -9.10 -6.95 -6.54
CA ALA A 197 -10.47 -7.38 -6.25
C ALA A 197 -10.54 -8.84 -5.75
N SER A 198 -9.71 -9.73 -6.30
CA SER A 198 -9.63 -11.12 -5.85
C SER A 198 -8.92 -11.26 -4.50
N ALA A 199 -7.87 -10.48 -4.26
CA ALA A 199 -7.12 -10.49 -3.01
C ALA A 199 -7.95 -9.98 -1.81
N ILE A 200 -8.83 -9.01 -2.03
CA ILE A 200 -9.78 -8.52 -1.00
C ILE A 200 -11.02 -9.41 -0.84
N GLY A 201 -11.13 -10.48 -1.64
CA GLY A 201 -12.23 -11.44 -1.54
C GLY A 201 -13.54 -10.99 -2.22
N LEU A 202 -13.49 -10.06 -3.18
CA LEU A 202 -14.68 -9.65 -3.92
C LEU A 202 -15.25 -10.82 -4.72
N SER A 203 -16.55 -11.10 -4.56
CA SER A 203 -17.24 -12.16 -5.27
C SER A 203 -17.06 -12.07 -6.79
N ASN A 204 -17.00 -13.21 -7.47
CA ASN A 204 -16.97 -13.24 -8.95
C ASN A 204 -18.27 -12.73 -9.59
N GLU A 205 -19.37 -12.75 -8.85
CA GLU A 205 -20.69 -12.29 -9.29
C GLU A 205 -20.96 -10.81 -8.92
N ASP A 206 -19.97 -10.15 -8.27
CA ASP A 206 -20.13 -8.74 -7.87
C ASP A 206 -20.30 -7.86 -9.12
N PRO A 207 -21.34 -7.01 -9.17
CA PRO A 207 -21.64 -6.16 -10.34
C PRO A 207 -20.46 -5.29 -10.80
N ARG A 208 -19.62 -4.84 -9.86
CA ARG A 208 -18.43 -4.01 -10.17
C ARG A 208 -17.43 -4.71 -11.10
N ARG A 209 -17.37 -6.05 -11.07
CA ARG A 209 -16.54 -6.82 -12.01
C ARG A 209 -17.06 -6.73 -13.44
N LEU A 210 -18.38 -6.78 -13.62
CA LEU A 210 -19.02 -6.61 -14.92
C LEU A 210 -18.82 -5.18 -15.42
N ASP A 211 -18.99 -4.20 -14.56
CA ASP A 211 -18.79 -2.79 -14.86
C ASP A 211 -17.36 -2.54 -15.38
N ALA A 212 -16.36 -3.01 -14.64
CA ALA A 212 -14.95 -2.89 -15.02
C ALA A 212 -14.63 -3.63 -16.34
N TYR A 213 -15.25 -4.79 -16.57
CA TYR A 213 -15.07 -5.54 -17.81
C TYR A 213 -15.69 -4.82 -19.00
N ILE A 214 -16.90 -4.27 -18.86
CA ILE A 214 -17.58 -3.51 -19.94
C ILE A 214 -16.78 -2.25 -20.28
N TYR A 215 -16.29 -1.54 -19.28
CA TYR A 215 -15.45 -0.36 -19.48
C TYR A 215 -14.15 -0.70 -20.22
N GLU A 216 -13.45 -1.77 -19.80
CA GLU A 216 -12.23 -2.22 -20.49
C GLU A 216 -12.51 -2.65 -21.94
N LEU A 217 -13.62 -3.36 -22.17
CA LEU A 217 -14.05 -3.77 -23.51
C LEU A 217 -14.32 -2.55 -24.39
N ALA A 218 -15.04 -1.56 -23.86
CA ALA A 218 -15.32 -0.31 -24.58
C ALA A 218 -14.02 0.39 -24.98
N ARG A 219 -13.08 0.52 -24.02
CA ARG A 219 -11.79 1.16 -24.24
C ARG A 219 -10.94 0.40 -25.28
N GLN A 220 -10.83 -0.92 -25.15
CA GLN A 220 -10.03 -1.75 -26.06
C GLN A 220 -10.57 -1.74 -27.49
N LEU A 221 -11.88 -1.86 -27.67
CA LEU A 221 -12.50 -1.88 -28.99
C LEU A 221 -12.45 -0.50 -29.66
N SER A 222 -12.62 0.58 -28.92
CA SER A 222 -12.43 1.94 -29.42
C SER A 222 -11.01 2.12 -29.95
N MET A 223 -10.01 1.77 -29.15
CA MET A 223 -8.60 1.87 -29.57
C MET A 223 -8.26 0.97 -30.77
N ALA A 224 -8.78 -0.26 -30.80
CA ALA A 224 -8.50 -1.21 -31.88
C ALA A 224 -9.10 -0.78 -33.23
N THR A 225 -10.22 -0.07 -33.20
CA THR A 225 -10.89 0.45 -34.43
C THR A 225 -10.45 1.84 -34.83
N GLY A 226 -9.66 2.52 -33.99
CA GLY A 226 -9.27 3.93 -34.17
C GLY A 226 -10.46 4.90 -34.02
N ASN A 227 -11.54 4.44 -33.35
CA ASN A 227 -12.70 5.26 -33.03
C ASN A 227 -12.65 5.64 -31.55
N THR A 228 -13.30 6.73 -31.20
CA THR A 228 -13.48 7.17 -29.80
C THR A 228 -14.68 6.51 -29.11
N TYR A 229 -15.52 5.79 -29.88
CA TYR A 229 -16.76 5.16 -29.42
C TYR A 229 -16.90 3.72 -29.90
N ILE A 230 -17.79 3.00 -29.25
CA ILE A 230 -18.36 1.73 -29.70
C ILE A 230 -19.89 1.80 -29.66
N THR A 231 -20.57 0.78 -30.24
CA THR A 231 -22.03 0.72 -30.19
C THR A 231 -22.51 -0.31 -29.14
N PHE A 232 -23.76 -0.13 -28.66
CA PHE A 232 -24.41 -1.13 -27.80
C PHE A 232 -24.38 -2.54 -28.43
N ALA A 233 -24.69 -2.64 -29.73
CA ALA A 233 -24.62 -3.92 -30.42
C ALA A 233 -23.24 -4.58 -30.33
N THR A 234 -22.17 -3.78 -30.39
CA THR A 234 -20.81 -4.28 -30.25
C THR A 234 -20.55 -4.85 -28.85
N ILE A 235 -21.02 -4.15 -27.79
CA ILE A 235 -20.90 -4.66 -26.41
C ILE A 235 -21.68 -5.98 -26.26
N PHE A 236 -22.96 -6.01 -26.64
CA PHE A 236 -23.79 -7.22 -26.51
C PHE A 236 -23.23 -8.43 -27.25
N GLN A 237 -22.60 -8.23 -28.41
CA GLN A 237 -21.95 -9.31 -29.17
C GLN A 237 -20.68 -9.85 -28.49
N ASN A 238 -19.96 -9.03 -27.74
CA ASN A 238 -18.69 -9.38 -27.13
C ASN A 238 -18.81 -9.88 -25.68
N VAL A 239 -19.85 -9.45 -24.94
CA VAL A 239 -20.12 -9.93 -23.58
C VAL A 239 -20.97 -11.20 -23.66
N ARG A 240 -20.31 -12.36 -23.62
CA ARG A 240 -20.98 -13.67 -23.75
C ARG A 240 -21.40 -14.24 -22.39
N GLY A 241 -22.57 -14.87 -22.35
CA GLY A 241 -23.05 -15.59 -21.17
C GLY A 241 -23.61 -14.71 -20.06
N VAL A 242 -23.79 -13.43 -20.30
CA VAL A 242 -24.42 -12.46 -19.39
C VAL A 242 -25.74 -12.00 -19.99
N ASN A 243 -26.77 -11.85 -19.14
CA ASN A 243 -28.08 -11.34 -19.58
C ASN A 243 -27.95 -9.90 -20.06
N GLU A 244 -28.62 -9.56 -21.16
CA GLU A 244 -28.62 -8.22 -21.73
C GLU A 244 -29.09 -7.13 -20.75
N SER A 245 -30.03 -7.45 -19.85
CA SER A 245 -30.47 -6.50 -18.83
C SER A 245 -29.34 -6.14 -17.85
N LEU A 246 -28.50 -7.11 -17.45
CA LEU A 246 -27.36 -6.86 -16.58
C LEU A 246 -26.27 -6.04 -17.27
N ILE A 247 -26.09 -6.25 -18.59
CA ILE A 247 -25.17 -5.43 -19.39
C ILE A 247 -25.68 -3.98 -19.45
N GLN A 248 -26.98 -3.79 -19.67
CA GLN A 248 -27.59 -2.47 -19.72
C GLN A 248 -27.47 -1.77 -18.35
N GLU A 249 -27.81 -2.47 -17.25
CA GLU A 249 -27.66 -1.94 -15.88
C GLU A 249 -26.22 -1.52 -15.58
N SER A 250 -25.23 -2.30 -16.05
CA SER A 250 -23.82 -1.99 -15.90
C SER A 250 -23.44 -0.71 -16.67
N ILE A 251 -23.90 -0.57 -17.91
CA ILE A 251 -23.69 0.65 -18.70
C ILE A 251 -24.32 1.86 -18.00
N ASP A 252 -25.54 1.73 -17.50
CA ASP A 252 -26.27 2.81 -16.81
C ASP A 252 -25.52 3.24 -15.52
N ARG A 253 -24.94 2.29 -14.74
CA ARG A 253 -24.08 2.61 -13.60
C ARG A 253 -22.83 3.36 -14.02
N LEU A 254 -22.11 2.89 -15.03
CA LEU A 254 -20.90 3.54 -15.55
C LEU A 254 -21.17 4.94 -16.11
N VAL A 255 -22.34 5.15 -16.70
CA VAL A 255 -22.77 6.49 -17.15
C VAL A 255 -23.09 7.39 -15.93
N SER A 256 -23.79 6.87 -14.92
CA SER A 256 -24.09 7.64 -13.72
C SER A 256 -22.84 8.02 -12.91
N LEU A 257 -21.80 7.18 -12.96
CA LEU A 257 -20.48 7.45 -12.37
C LEU A 257 -19.55 8.28 -13.26
N GLN A 258 -20.02 8.68 -14.46
CA GLN A 258 -19.26 9.48 -15.44
C GLN A 258 -18.01 8.78 -15.99
N TYR A 259 -17.97 7.45 -16.00
CA TYR A 259 -16.90 6.68 -16.66
C TYR A 259 -17.21 6.40 -18.13
N LEU A 260 -18.50 6.31 -18.47
CA LEU A 260 -18.96 6.23 -19.85
C LEU A 260 -19.90 7.41 -20.16
N TYR A 261 -19.88 7.84 -21.41
CA TYR A 261 -20.86 8.77 -21.99
C TYR A 261 -21.64 8.07 -23.09
N VAL A 262 -22.94 8.28 -23.14
CA VAL A 262 -23.83 7.69 -24.16
C VAL A 262 -24.52 8.78 -24.97
N GLU A 263 -24.35 8.69 -26.26
CA GLU A 263 -25.07 9.54 -27.23
C GLU A 263 -25.73 8.67 -28.29
N ASN A 264 -27.05 8.67 -28.32
CA ASN A 264 -27.86 7.81 -29.22
C ASN A 264 -27.52 6.32 -29.03
N THR A 265 -26.85 5.69 -30.02
CA THR A 265 -26.42 4.29 -29.97
C THR A 265 -24.93 4.14 -29.74
N ARG A 266 -24.22 5.22 -29.44
CA ARG A 266 -22.76 5.27 -29.26
C ARG A 266 -22.42 5.37 -27.79
N ILE A 267 -21.40 4.65 -27.38
CA ILE A 267 -20.85 4.59 -26.02
C ILE A 267 -19.40 5.03 -26.10
N TYR A 268 -19.05 6.06 -25.34
CA TYR A 268 -17.72 6.65 -25.28
C TYR A 268 -17.12 6.39 -23.90
N PRO A 269 -15.90 5.81 -23.78
CA PRO A 269 -15.12 5.96 -22.57
C PRO A 269 -14.88 7.46 -22.31
N PHE A 270 -15.15 7.94 -21.10
CA PHE A 270 -15.10 9.39 -20.80
C PHE A 270 -13.74 10.01 -21.13
N THR A 271 -12.65 9.30 -20.83
CA THR A 271 -11.28 9.73 -21.15
C THR A 271 -11.01 9.94 -22.65
N LEU A 272 -11.78 9.29 -23.54
CA LEU A 272 -11.67 9.47 -25.00
C LEU A 272 -12.66 10.50 -25.53
N HIS A 273 -13.70 10.83 -24.77
CA HIS A 273 -14.67 11.86 -25.14
C HIS A 273 -14.12 13.27 -24.94
N GLU A 274 -13.33 13.50 -23.88
CA GLU A 274 -12.71 14.81 -23.62
C GLU A 274 -11.71 15.23 -24.73
N ASP A 275 -11.13 14.26 -25.44
CA ASP A 275 -10.20 14.51 -26.53
C ASP A 275 -10.92 14.96 -27.85
N GLU A 276 -12.26 14.88 -27.93
CA GLU A 276 -13.06 15.28 -29.08
C GLU A 276 -13.73 16.67 -28.94
N VAL A 277 -13.78 17.25 -27.73
CA VAL A 277 -14.43 18.54 -27.43
C VAL A 277 -13.39 19.63 -27.27
#